data_041196937a86412fb0ea193337562bc1
#
_entry.id   041196937a86412fb0ea193337562bc1
#
_cell.length_a   1.000
_cell.length_b   1.000
_cell.length_c   1.000
_cell.angle_alpha   90.00
_cell.angle_beta   90.00
_cell.angle_gamma   90.00
#
_symmetry.space_group_name_H-M   'P 1'
#
loop_
_entity.id
_entity.type
_entity.pdbx_description
1 polymer ?
#
loop_
_entity_poly.entity_id
_entity_poly.type
_entity_poly.pdbx_seq_one_letter_code
_entity_poly.pdbx_strand_id
1 'polypeptide(L)'
;MVNYYVALESRTHAFLLERRMKNEGIECEISFLPREVMNDLCNMGIKFNESVFPEAIDLLRRCGLPGCSLYKEIVTPDGYIYSEVQI
;
A
#
# COMPACT_ATOMS: atom_id res chain seq x y z
N MET A 1 14.90 6.46 2.96
CA MET A 1 14.11 5.25 2.68
C MET A 1 12.72 5.64 2.25
N VAL A 2 12.22 5.01 1.22
CA VAL A 2 10.88 5.28 0.70
C VAL A 2 10.07 3.99 0.69
N ASN A 3 8.92 4.02 1.33
CA ASN A 3 7.97 2.92 1.33
C ASN A 3 6.63 3.43 0.81
N TYR A 4 5.74 2.48 0.52
CA TYR A 4 4.40 2.80 0.06
C TYR A 4 3.39 2.00 0.86
N TYR A 5 2.23 2.61 1.09
CA TYR A 5 1.10 1.96 1.74
C TYR A 5 -0.10 1.99 0.82
N VAL A 6 -0.77 0.86 0.70
CA VAL A 6 -2.04 0.78 -0.02
C VAL A 6 -3.14 0.67 1.02
N ALA A 7 -4.00 1.68 1.08
CA ALA A 7 -5.17 1.68 1.95
C ALA A 7 -6.33 1.05 1.18
N LEU A 8 -7.05 0.13 1.82
CA LEU A 8 -8.10 -0.65 1.20
C LEU A 8 -9.40 -0.53 1.98
N GLU A 9 -10.52 -0.88 1.34
CA GLU A 9 -11.84 -0.78 1.97
C GLU A 9 -12.05 -1.79 3.09
N SER A 10 -11.43 -2.97 2.98
CA SER A 10 -11.65 -4.04 3.95
C SER A 10 -10.42 -4.90 4.11
N ARG A 11 -10.40 -5.66 5.21
CA ARG A 11 -9.35 -6.63 5.46
C ARG A 11 -9.31 -7.71 4.38
N THR A 12 -10.50 -8.10 3.89
CA THR A 12 -10.59 -9.10 2.83
C THR A 12 -9.83 -8.64 1.58
N HIS A 13 -10.01 -7.37 1.21
CA HIS A 13 -9.29 -6.80 0.07
C HIS A 13 -7.79 -6.78 0.32
N ALA A 14 -7.37 -6.50 1.55
CA ALA A 14 -5.94 -6.50 1.88
C ALA A 14 -5.33 -7.90 1.72
N PHE A 15 -6.00 -8.93 2.21
CA PHE A 15 -5.52 -10.30 2.07
C PHE A 15 -5.48 -10.75 0.61
N LEU A 16 -6.51 -10.39 -0.16
CA LEU A 16 -6.56 -10.74 -1.59
C LEU A 16 -5.42 -10.06 -2.35
N LEU A 17 -5.17 -8.79 -2.08
CA LEU A 17 -4.11 -8.05 -2.75
C LEU A 17 -2.74 -8.61 -2.37
N GLU A 18 -2.51 -8.90 -1.09
CA GLU A 18 -1.25 -9.50 -0.67
C GLU A 18 -0.99 -10.79 -1.41
N ARG A 19 -2.01 -11.64 -1.50
CA ARG A 19 -1.88 -12.93 -2.18
C ARG A 19 -1.51 -12.75 -3.64
N ARG A 20 -2.15 -11.81 -4.32
CA ARG A 20 -1.86 -11.53 -5.72
C ARG A 20 -0.45 -11.00 -5.93
N MET A 21 -0.04 -10.08 -5.06
CA MET A 21 1.32 -9.53 -5.14
C MET A 21 2.36 -10.63 -4.96
N LYS A 22 2.18 -11.48 -3.96
CA LYS A 22 3.12 -12.57 -3.70
C LYS A 22 3.14 -13.59 -4.84
N ASN A 23 1.98 -13.86 -5.45
CA ASN A 23 1.92 -14.77 -6.59
C ASN A 23 2.69 -14.24 -7.80
N GLU A 24 2.85 -12.93 -7.92
CA GLU A 24 3.62 -12.30 -8.99
C GLU A 24 5.05 -11.98 -8.58
N GLY A 25 5.47 -12.46 -7.43
CA GLY A 25 6.83 -12.24 -6.96
C GLY A 25 7.09 -10.83 -6.43
N ILE A 26 6.03 -10.09 -6.10
CA ILE A 26 6.17 -8.74 -5.56
C ILE A 26 6.22 -8.81 -4.05
N GLU A 27 7.36 -8.42 -3.48
CA GLU A 27 7.54 -8.46 -2.03
C GLU A 27 6.69 -7.39 -1.36
N CYS A 28 5.86 -7.81 -0.40
CA CYS A 28 4.97 -6.91 0.33
C CYS A 28 4.57 -7.55 1.66
N GLU A 29 3.95 -6.75 2.52
CA GLU A 29 3.43 -7.27 3.80
C GLU A 29 2.12 -6.57 4.16
N ILE A 30 1.25 -7.30 4.86
CA ILE A 30 0.08 -6.70 5.49
C ILE A 30 0.56 -5.95 6.72
N SER A 31 0.11 -4.72 6.89
CA SER A 31 0.56 -3.87 7.99
C SER A 31 -0.59 -2.98 8.44
N PHE A 32 -0.53 -2.53 9.69
CA PHE A 32 -1.41 -1.47 10.13
C PHE A 32 -1.01 -0.19 9.42
N LEU A 33 -2.02 0.56 8.98
CA LEU A 33 -1.78 1.84 8.33
C LEU A 33 -1.33 2.88 9.36
N PRO A 34 -0.35 3.73 9.01
CA PRO A 34 -0.01 4.86 9.87
C PRO A 34 -1.24 5.74 10.06
N ARG A 35 -1.29 6.43 11.22
CA ARG A 35 -2.43 7.28 11.54
C ARG A 35 -2.70 8.30 10.43
N GLU A 36 -1.65 8.83 9.82
CA GLU A 36 -1.75 9.88 8.81
C GLU A 36 -2.42 9.42 7.52
N VAL A 37 -2.43 8.11 7.25
CA VAL A 37 -3.05 7.57 6.03
C VAL A 37 -4.21 6.63 6.34
N MET A 38 -4.56 6.48 7.62
CA MET A 38 -5.65 5.60 8.04
C MET A 38 -6.99 6.19 7.61
N ASN A 39 -7.89 5.33 7.12
CA ASN A 39 -9.26 5.72 6.83
C ASN A 39 -10.22 5.08 7.84
N ASP A 40 -11.50 5.47 7.77
CA ASP A 40 -12.50 5.00 8.72
C ASP A 40 -12.98 3.60 8.44
N LEU A 41 -12.69 3.06 7.26
CA LEU A 41 -13.19 1.75 6.84
C LEU A 41 -12.31 0.60 7.29
N CYS A 42 -11.00 0.79 7.26
CA CYS A 42 -10.06 -0.27 7.59
C CYS A 42 -8.74 0.34 8.05
N ASN A 43 -8.17 -0.23 9.11
CA ASN A 43 -6.87 0.22 9.64
C ASN A 43 -5.71 -0.63 9.14
N MET A 44 -5.97 -1.57 8.23
CA MET A 44 -4.93 -2.42 7.66
C MET A 44 -4.77 -2.16 6.18
N GLY A 45 -3.57 -2.37 5.70
CA GLY A 45 -3.26 -2.22 4.29
C GLY A 45 -2.03 -3.01 3.92
N ILE A 46 -1.49 -2.71 2.74
CA ILE A 46 -0.30 -3.37 2.23
C ILE A 46 0.85 -2.37 2.23
N LYS A 47 2.00 -2.81 2.74
CA LYS A 47 3.22 -2.01 2.72
C LYS A 47 4.21 -2.67 1.77
N PHE A 48 4.85 -1.86 0.92
CA PHE A 48 5.94 -2.35 0.07
C PHE A 48 6.99 -1.25 -0.09
N ASN A 49 8.21 -1.67 -0.44
CA ASN A 49 9.32 -0.76 -0.64
C ASN A 49 9.33 -0.22 -2.06
N GLU A 50 9.97 0.92 -2.26
CA GLU A 50 10.05 1.54 -3.59
C GLU A 50 10.72 0.66 -4.64
N SER A 51 11.52 -0.31 -4.22
CA SER A 51 12.20 -1.22 -5.16
C SER A 51 11.22 -2.04 -6.00
N VAL A 52 10.00 -2.28 -5.50
CA VAL A 52 8.98 -3.02 -6.24
C VAL A 52 7.85 -2.11 -6.75
N PHE A 53 8.05 -0.80 -6.69
CA PHE A 53 7.01 0.17 -7.06
C PHE A 53 6.47 -0.04 -8.47
N PRO A 54 7.29 -0.20 -9.53
CA PRO A 54 6.74 -0.36 -10.88
C PRO A 54 5.83 -1.58 -11.02
N GLU A 55 6.24 -2.71 -10.44
CA GLU A 55 5.47 -3.94 -10.49
C GLU A 55 4.19 -3.83 -9.68
N ALA A 56 4.28 -3.21 -8.50
CA ALA A 56 3.14 -3.03 -7.62
C ALA A 56 2.09 -2.10 -8.24
N ILE A 57 2.53 -1.00 -8.85
CA ILE A 57 1.62 -0.06 -9.50
C ILE A 57 0.91 -0.72 -10.67
N ASP A 58 1.63 -1.48 -11.47
CA ASP A 58 1.03 -2.19 -12.59
C ASP A 58 -0.06 -3.15 -12.11
N LEU A 59 0.22 -3.89 -11.04
CA LEU A 59 -0.75 -4.81 -10.46
C LEU A 59 -1.99 -4.07 -9.94
N LEU A 60 -1.79 -2.97 -9.21
CA LEU A 60 -2.89 -2.18 -8.67
C LEU A 60 -3.80 -1.66 -9.76
N ARG A 61 -3.24 -1.20 -10.88
CA ARG A 61 -4.02 -0.72 -12.02
C ARG A 61 -4.83 -1.86 -12.65
N ARG A 62 -4.29 -3.06 -12.68
CA ARG A 62 -4.97 -4.23 -13.26
C ARG A 62 -6.05 -4.79 -12.34
N CYS A 63 -5.87 -4.72 -11.03
CA CYS A 63 -6.81 -5.32 -10.09
C CYS A 63 -8.13 -4.59 -10.01
N GLY A 64 -8.12 -3.27 -10.12
CA GLY A 64 -9.35 -2.48 -10.06
C GLY A 64 -10.12 -2.60 -8.76
N LEU A 65 -9.43 -2.79 -7.62
CA LEU A 65 -10.09 -2.90 -6.33
C LEU A 65 -10.73 -1.56 -5.94
N PRO A 66 -12.01 -1.57 -5.52
CA PRO A 66 -12.67 -0.32 -5.11
C PRO A 66 -12.09 0.20 -3.80
N GLY A 67 -12.10 1.53 -3.63
CA GLY A 67 -11.64 2.17 -2.41
C GLY A 67 -10.15 2.07 -2.16
N CYS A 68 -9.37 1.77 -3.20
CA CYS A 68 -7.92 1.62 -3.08
C CYS A 68 -7.24 2.98 -3.21
N SER A 69 -6.40 3.32 -2.23
CA SER A 69 -5.61 4.55 -2.26
C SER A 69 -4.15 4.21 -1.98
N LEU A 70 -3.25 4.92 -2.64
CA LEU A 70 -1.82 4.70 -2.50
C LEU A 70 -1.16 5.91 -1.84
N TYR A 71 -0.30 5.64 -0.85
CA TYR A 71 0.43 6.68 -0.14
C TYR A 71 1.92 6.39 -0.16
N LYS A 72 2.71 7.44 -0.35
CA LYS A 72 4.16 7.37 -0.29
C LYS A 72 4.61 7.80 1.10
N GLU A 73 5.53 7.02 1.69
CA GLU A 73 6.14 7.32 2.98
C GLU A 73 7.62 7.61 2.76
N ILE A 74 8.05 8.80 3.15
CA ILE A 74 9.48 9.15 3.13
C ILE A 74 9.95 9.16 4.58
N VAL A 75 10.96 8.33 4.87
CA VAL A 75 11.55 8.27 6.21
C VAL A 75 12.71 9.25 6.27
N THR A 76 12.62 10.21 7.18
CA THR A 76 13.65 11.25 7.38
C THR A 76 14.21 11.16 8.80
N PRO A 77 15.35 11.81 9.08
CA PRO A 77 15.86 11.86 10.46
C PRO A 77 14.89 12.48 11.46
N ASP A 78 14.00 13.34 10.98
CA ASP A 78 13.05 14.06 11.85
C ASP A 78 11.69 13.37 11.92
N GLY A 79 11.50 12.25 11.22
CA GLY A 79 10.24 11.51 11.24
C GLY A 79 9.81 11.06 9.86
N TYR A 80 8.48 11.01 9.65
CA TYR A 80 7.89 10.45 8.45
C TYR A 80 7.07 11.50 7.72
N ILE A 81 7.15 11.49 6.39
CA ILE A 81 6.36 12.37 5.53
C ILE A 81 5.49 11.49 4.64
N TYR A 82 4.18 11.73 4.63
CA TYR A 82 3.22 10.97 3.84
C TYR A 82 2.58 11.84 2.78
N SER A 83 2.41 11.29 1.59
CA SER A 83 1.70 11.97 0.51
C SER A 83 0.92 10.98 -0.32
N GLU A 84 -0.26 11.37 -0.77
CA GLU A 84 -1.06 10.51 -1.63
C GLU A 84 -0.49 10.48 -3.04
N VAL A 85 -0.50 9.31 -3.65
CA VAL A 85 -0.02 9.10 -5.02
C VAL A 85 -1.21 8.70 -5.88
N GLN A 86 -1.40 9.39 -6.98
CA GLN A 86 -2.47 9.04 -7.92
C GLN A 86 -2.07 7.80 -8.71
N ILE A 87 -2.99 6.85 -8.77
CA ILE A 87 -2.76 5.60 -9.50
C ILE A 87 -3.32 5.69 -10.92
#